data_708c79c9d284308ebf24f19c7442f50f
#
_entry.id   708c79c9d284308ebf24f19c7442f50f
#
_cell.length_a   1.000
_cell.length_b   1.000
_cell.length_c   1.000
_cell.angle_alpha   90.00
_cell.angle_beta   90.00
_cell.angle_gamma   90.00
#
_symmetry.space_group_name_H-M   'P 1'
#
loop_
_entity.id
_entity.type
_entity.pdbx_description
1 polymer ?
#
loop_
_entity_poly.entity_id
_entity_poly.type
_entity_poly.pdbx_seq_one_letter_code
_entity_poly.pdbx_strand_id
1 'polypeptide(L)'
;MENHAKPKQPLITHIYTADPSAHVFNNRIYIYPSHDLDHDGPSNDNGDQYKMEDYHVFSMESMDGEVIDHGEVLHIRDVKWASKQMWAPDCAFKNDMYYLYFPARDHDEIFRIGVATSQKPEGPFIPQENYIQGSFSIDPAVFVDEDDRAYMYFGGLWGGQLEKWQSGQFVANEKDPDVNGPALGPMVAELADNMLEFKSAPQQITIVDEN
;
A
#
# COMPACT_ATOMS: atom_id res chain seq x y z
N MET A 1 -16.62 -37.44 -16.37
CA MET A 1 -15.86 -36.47 -17.19
C MET A 1 -15.40 -35.41 -16.21
N GLU A 2 -14.14 -35.51 -15.80
CA GLU A 2 -13.53 -34.49 -14.93
C GLU A 2 -13.38 -33.23 -15.76
N ASN A 3 -14.09 -32.17 -15.37
CA ASN A 3 -14.01 -30.86 -15.98
C ASN A 3 -12.74 -30.21 -15.44
N HIS A 4 -11.57 -30.51 -16.03
CA HIS A 4 -10.33 -29.80 -15.74
C HIS A 4 -10.51 -28.38 -16.28
N ALA A 5 -10.94 -27.46 -15.41
CA ALA A 5 -10.91 -26.05 -15.73
C ALA A 5 -9.47 -25.69 -16.16
N LYS A 6 -9.31 -25.14 -17.34
CA LYS A 6 -8.00 -24.62 -17.79
C LYS A 6 -7.48 -23.69 -16.71
N PRO A 7 -6.19 -23.76 -16.35
CA PRO A 7 -5.61 -22.79 -15.42
C PRO A 7 -5.90 -21.38 -15.95
N LYS A 8 -6.46 -20.53 -15.10
CA LYS A 8 -6.68 -19.14 -15.47
C LYS A 8 -5.32 -18.50 -15.73
N GLN A 9 -5.20 -17.80 -16.83
CA GLN A 9 -4.00 -17.00 -17.12
C GLN A 9 -3.96 -15.80 -16.15
N PRO A 10 -2.76 -15.34 -15.74
CA PRO A 10 -2.63 -14.06 -15.05
C PRO A 10 -3.26 -12.92 -15.86
N LEU A 11 -3.84 -11.93 -15.18
CA LEU A 11 -4.39 -10.75 -15.84
C LEU A 11 -3.31 -9.94 -16.56
N ILE A 12 -2.12 -9.88 -15.95
CA ILE A 12 -0.95 -9.11 -16.42
C ILE A 12 0.17 -10.10 -16.69
N THR A 13 0.81 -10.02 -17.87
CA THR A 13 1.86 -10.95 -18.30
C THR A 13 3.11 -10.26 -18.88
N HIS A 14 3.10 -8.95 -19.01
CA HIS A 14 4.19 -8.18 -19.63
C HIS A 14 5.10 -7.49 -18.62
N ILE A 15 4.65 -7.34 -17.38
CA ILE A 15 5.45 -6.90 -16.23
C ILE A 15 5.13 -7.77 -15.02
N TYR A 16 6.01 -7.80 -14.03
CA TYR A 16 5.75 -8.46 -12.76
C TYR A 16 5.07 -7.50 -11.79
N THR A 17 4.01 -7.96 -11.15
CA THR A 17 3.22 -7.16 -10.19
C THR A 17 2.91 -7.98 -8.95
N ALA A 18 2.82 -7.30 -7.79
CA ALA A 18 2.48 -7.91 -6.51
C ALA A 18 1.46 -7.07 -5.74
N ASP A 19 0.84 -7.69 -4.74
CA ASP A 19 0.02 -7.10 -3.68
C ASP A 19 -0.98 -6.03 -4.17
N PRO A 20 -1.85 -6.36 -5.14
CA PRO A 20 -2.74 -5.38 -5.72
C PRO A 20 -3.89 -5.02 -4.78
N SER A 21 -4.23 -3.74 -4.68
CA SER A 21 -5.57 -3.30 -4.30
C SER A 21 -6.47 -3.18 -5.53
N ALA A 22 -7.78 -3.36 -5.35
CA ALA A 22 -8.75 -3.28 -6.44
C ALA A 22 -10.03 -2.56 -6.00
N HIS A 23 -10.45 -1.58 -6.79
CA HIS A 23 -11.62 -0.74 -6.51
C HIS A 23 -12.50 -0.59 -7.74
N VAL A 24 -13.79 -0.33 -7.50
CA VAL A 24 -14.72 0.01 -8.57
C VAL A 24 -14.97 1.52 -8.53
N PHE A 25 -14.48 2.21 -9.54
CA PHE A 25 -14.76 3.63 -9.75
C PHE A 25 -15.47 3.81 -11.09
N ASN A 26 -16.51 4.60 -11.13
CA ASN A 26 -17.27 4.91 -12.35
C ASN A 26 -17.70 3.66 -13.15
N ASN A 27 -18.17 2.61 -12.46
CA ASN A 27 -18.55 1.30 -13.00
C ASN A 27 -17.42 0.54 -13.74
N ARG A 28 -16.16 0.83 -13.42
CA ARG A 28 -14.97 0.17 -13.96
C ARG A 28 -14.09 -0.30 -12.82
N ILE A 29 -13.51 -1.49 -12.96
CA ILE A 29 -12.56 -2.04 -11.99
C ILE A 29 -11.20 -1.42 -12.27
N TYR A 30 -10.57 -0.85 -11.24
CA TYR A 30 -9.19 -0.36 -11.25
C TYR A 30 -8.36 -1.19 -10.30
N ILE A 31 -7.14 -1.53 -10.71
CA ILE A 31 -6.21 -2.38 -9.98
C ILE A 31 -4.90 -1.61 -9.82
N TYR A 32 -4.43 -1.53 -8.59
CA TYR A 32 -3.24 -0.78 -8.17
C TYR A 32 -2.23 -1.73 -7.53
N PRO A 33 -1.38 -2.39 -8.31
CA PRO A 33 -0.32 -3.25 -7.77
C PRO A 33 0.96 -2.45 -7.55
N SER A 34 1.89 -3.03 -6.78
CA SER A 34 3.30 -2.70 -6.88
C SER A 34 3.90 -3.30 -8.16
N HIS A 35 4.98 -2.70 -8.68
CA HIS A 35 5.72 -3.17 -9.85
C HIS A 35 7.06 -3.77 -9.43
N ASP A 36 7.19 -5.09 -9.56
CA ASP A 36 8.42 -5.82 -9.26
C ASP A 36 9.44 -5.67 -10.38
N LEU A 37 10.60 -5.14 -10.06
CA LEU A 37 11.73 -5.05 -10.99
C LEU A 37 12.72 -6.19 -10.75
N ASP A 38 13.27 -6.75 -11.82
CA ASP A 38 14.36 -7.71 -11.72
C ASP A 38 15.52 -7.12 -10.93
N HIS A 39 15.98 -7.84 -9.92
CA HIS A 39 17.00 -7.37 -9.00
C HIS A 39 17.82 -8.50 -8.41
N ASP A 40 19.15 -8.34 -8.40
CA ASP A 40 20.10 -9.28 -7.82
C ASP A 40 20.42 -8.99 -6.34
N GLY A 41 19.49 -8.35 -5.61
CA GLY A 41 19.65 -8.03 -4.20
C GLY A 41 19.61 -9.25 -3.29
N PRO A 42 20.18 -9.14 -2.07
CA PRO A 42 20.11 -10.21 -1.11
C PRO A 42 18.68 -10.49 -0.66
N SER A 43 18.35 -11.78 -0.52
CA SER A 43 17.07 -12.18 0.09
C SER A 43 17.24 -12.18 1.61
N ASN A 44 16.48 -11.33 2.32
CA ASN A 44 16.52 -11.18 3.77
C ASN A 44 15.21 -10.64 4.32
N ASP A 45 15.10 -10.63 5.65
CA ASP A 45 13.90 -10.14 6.36
C ASP A 45 13.72 -8.61 6.26
N ASN A 46 14.71 -7.89 5.73
CA ASN A 46 14.61 -6.47 5.45
C ASN A 46 13.90 -6.16 4.12
N GLY A 47 13.61 -7.20 3.32
CA GLY A 47 12.94 -7.06 2.03
C GLY A 47 13.83 -6.51 0.90
N ASP A 48 15.17 -6.62 1.02
CA ASP A 48 16.09 -6.03 0.03
C ASP A 48 16.00 -6.70 -1.35
N GLN A 49 15.39 -7.89 -1.43
CA GLN A 49 15.08 -8.59 -2.67
C GLN A 49 13.93 -7.97 -3.46
N TYR A 50 13.15 -7.08 -2.89
CA TYR A 50 11.98 -6.47 -3.53
C TYR A 50 12.31 -5.05 -3.98
N LYS A 51 12.70 -4.92 -5.24
CA LYS A 51 12.97 -3.64 -5.88
C LYS A 51 11.71 -3.15 -6.58
N MET A 52 11.10 -2.08 -6.08
CA MET A 52 9.90 -1.46 -6.61
C MET A 52 10.11 0.05 -6.63
N GLU A 53 10.02 0.67 -7.80
CA GLU A 53 10.34 2.08 -8.00
C GLU A 53 9.19 2.89 -8.59
N ASP A 54 8.14 2.22 -9.08
CA ASP A 54 6.99 2.87 -9.70
C ASP A 54 5.69 2.08 -9.48
N TYR A 55 4.58 2.71 -9.88
CA TYR A 55 3.27 2.08 -9.94
C TYR A 55 2.70 2.18 -11.34
N HIS A 56 2.10 1.09 -11.81
CA HIS A 56 1.16 1.03 -12.91
C HIS A 56 -0.26 0.96 -12.39
N VAL A 57 -1.22 1.42 -13.18
CA VAL A 57 -2.65 1.20 -12.92
C VAL A 57 -3.24 0.40 -14.07
N PHE A 58 -4.01 -0.61 -13.73
CA PHE A 58 -4.73 -1.41 -14.69
C PHE A 58 -6.23 -1.20 -14.53
N SER A 59 -6.99 -1.34 -15.60
CA SER A 59 -8.44 -1.28 -15.50
C SER A 59 -9.14 -2.26 -16.44
N MET A 60 -10.36 -2.66 -16.06
CA MET A 60 -11.22 -3.55 -16.84
C MET A 60 -12.70 -3.19 -16.61
N GLU A 61 -13.53 -3.39 -17.62
CA GLU A 61 -14.97 -3.10 -17.53
C GLU A 61 -15.75 -4.17 -16.76
N SER A 62 -15.25 -5.39 -16.77
CA SER A 62 -15.82 -6.54 -16.06
C SER A 62 -14.72 -7.55 -15.76
N MET A 63 -15.02 -8.54 -14.91
CA MET A 63 -14.08 -9.63 -14.56
C MET A 63 -13.57 -10.45 -15.74
N ASP A 64 -14.30 -10.47 -16.85
CA ASP A 64 -13.93 -11.17 -18.07
C ASP A 64 -13.54 -10.18 -19.19
N GLY A 65 -13.43 -8.88 -18.88
CA GLY A 65 -13.12 -7.82 -19.83
C GLY A 65 -11.63 -7.77 -20.18
N GLU A 66 -11.33 -7.04 -21.23
CA GLU A 66 -9.96 -6.71 -21.60
C GLU A 66 -9.31 -5.83 -20.51
N VAL A 67 -8.08 -6.16 -20.16
CA VAL A 67 -7.29 -5.37 -19.21
C VAL A 67 -6.54 -4.28 -19.96
N ILE A 68 -6.72 -3.04 -19.53
CA ILE A 68 -5.99 -1.88 -20.05
C ILE A 68 -4.89 -1.54 -19.04
N ASP A 69 -3.65 -1.50 -19.50
CA ASP A 69 -2.52 -0.94 -18.76
C ASP A 69 -2.45 0.57 -19.07
N HIS A 70 -2.56 1.40 -18.04
CA HIS A 70 -2.45 2.86 -18.14
C HIS A 70 -1.00 3.36 -18.06
N GLY A 71 -0.04 2.44 -17.92
CA GLY A 71 1.39 2.74 -17.81
C GLY A 71 1.81 3.23 -16.42
N GLU A 72 3.03 3.75 -16.35
CA GLU A 72 3.60 4.35 -15.13
C GLU A 72 2.79 5.58 -14.71
N VAL A 73 2.25 5.55 -13.50
CA VAL A 73 1.37 6.62 -12.96
C VAL A 73 2.00 7.40 -11.81
N LEU A 74 3.02 6.85 -11.18
CA LEU A 74 3.86 7.48 -10.15
C LEU A 74 5.20 6.75 -10.10
N HIS A 75 6.31 7.51 -10.00
CA HIS A 75 7.65 6.95 -9.87
C HIS A 75 8.37 7.57 -8.67
N ILE A 76 9.22 6.79 -8.00
CA ILE A 76 9.96 7.21 -6.80
C ILE A 76 10.82 8.47 -7.02
N ARG A 77 11.33 8.68 -8.25
CA ARG A 77 12.10 9.90 -8.61
C ARG A 77 11.31 11.20 -8.39
N ASP A 78 9.98 11.12 -8.36
CA ASP A 78 9.10 12.27 -8.17
C ASP A 78 8.72 12.44 -6.67
N VAL A 79 9.08 11.49 -5.81
CA VAL A 79 8.75 11.47 -4.37
C VAL A 79 9.96 11.93 -3.56
N LYS A 80 10.01 13.21 -3.20
CA LYS A 80 11.19 13.86 -2.59
C LYS A 80 11.69 13.21 -1.30
N TRP A 81 10.78 12.65 -0.49
CA TRP A 81 11.11 12.09 0.81
C TRP A 81 11.51 10.60 0.75
N ALA A 82 11.17 9.90 -0.34
CA ALA A 82 11.41 8.48 -0.49
C ALA A 82 12.77 8.18 -1.10
N SER A 83 13.37 7.07 -0.70
CA SER A 83 14.66 6.58 -1.20
C SER A 83 14.53 5.29 -1.99
N LYS A 84 13.64 4.37 -1.59
CA LYS A 84 13.45 3.05 -2.23
C LYS A 84 12.15 2.36 -1.80
N GLN A 85 11.83 1.24 -2.48
CA GLN A 85 10.80 0.26 -2.07
C GLN A 85 9.39 0.85 -1.99
N MET A 86 8.86 1.28 -3.13
CA MET A 86 7.44 1.63 -3.27
C MET A 86 6.60 0.34 -3.32
N TRP A 87 6.23 -0.18 -2.13
CA TRP A 87 5.54 -1.47 -1.99
C TRP A 87 4.02 -1.32 -2.15
N ALA A 88 3.24 -2.27 -1.60
CA ALA A 88 1.81 -2.41 -1.80
C ALA A 88 1.01 -1.12 -1.63
N PRO A 89 0.39 -0.57 -2.68
CA PRO A 89 -0.40 0.67 -2.61
C PRO A 89 -1.89 0.38 -2.39
N ASP A 90 -2.62 1.42 -2.01
CA ASP A 90 -4.08 1.43 -2.04
C ASP A 90 -4.60 2.76 -2.60
N CYS A 91 -5.82 2.76 -3.15
CA CYS A 91 -6.44 3.95 -3.71
C CYS A 91 -7.84 4.19 -3.13
N ALA A 92 -8.09 5.42 -2.70
CA ALA A 92 -9.41 5.85 -2.25
C ALA A 92 -9.93 7.02 -3.07
N PHE A 93 -11.25 7.19 -3.09
CA PHE A 93 -11.92 8.34 -3.72
C PHE A 93 -12.74 9.09 -2.67
N LYS A 94 -12.50 10.39 -2.58
CA LYS A 94 -13.27 11.31 -1.73
C LYS A 94 -13.14 12.74 -2.26
N ASN A 95 -14.17 13.55 -2.10
CA ASN A 95 -14.18 14.97 -2.49
C ASN A 95 -13.73 15.20 -3.95
N ASP A 96 -14.24 14.40 -4.88
CA ASP A 96 -13.93 14.46 -6.31
C ASP A 96 -12.42 14.28 -6.64
N MET A 97 -11.67 13.62 -5.76
CA MET A 97 -10.25 13.36 -5.88
C MET A 97 -9.92 11.91 -5.58
N TYR A 98 -8.96 11.34 -6.31
CA TYR A 98 -8.37 10.03 -6.05
C TYR A 98 -7.07 10.21 -5.27
N TYR A 99 -6.88 9.37 -4.24
CA TYR A 99 -5.74 9.37 -3.35
C TYR A 99 -5.07 8.02 -3.41
N LEU A 100 -3.86 7.96 -3.94
CA LEU A 100 -3.01 6.77 -3.96
C LEU A 100 -2.10 6.82 -2.73
N TYR A 101 -2.32 5.91 -1.79
CA TYR A 101 -1.48 5.74 -0.61
C TYR A 101 -0.44 4.67 -0.89
N PHE A 102 0.78 4.92 -0.49
CA PHE A 102 1.87 4.00 -0.77
C PHE A 102 2.94 4.04 0.32
N PRO A 103 3.49 2.87 0.71
CA PRO A 103 4.64 2.83 1.58
C PRO A 103 5.91 3.00 0.75
N ALA A 104 6.88 3.69 1.31
CA ALA A 104 8.26 3.72 0.82
C ALA A 104 9.22 3.99 1.97
N ARG A 105 10.49 3.58 1.84
CA ARG A 105 11.52 3.98 2.80
C ARG A 105 11.94 5.41 2.57
N ASP A 106 12.03 6.16 3.66
CA ASP A 106 12.63 7.48 3.66
C ASP A 106 14.18 7.40 3.57
N HIS A 107 14.85 8.55 3.63
CA HIS A 107 16.32 8.61 3.56
C HIS A 107 17.03 8.08 4.83
N ASP A 108 16.28 7.83 5.90
CA ASP A 108 16.75 7.18 7.12
C ASP A 108 16.42 5.66 7.16
N GLU A 109 16.04 5.08 6.02
CA GLU A 109 15.69 3.65 5.86
C GLU A 109 14.45 3.22 6.66
N ILE A 110 13.57 4.16 7.02
CA ILE A 110 12.35 3.92 7.76
C ILE A 110 11.16 3.96 6.80
N PHE A 111 10.31 2.93 6.85
CA PHE A 111 9.06 2.95 6.09
C PHE A 111 8.10 4.03 6.59
N ARG A 112 7.64 4.82 5.64
CA ARG A 112 6.60 5.84 5.80
C ARG A 112 5.49 5.61 4.78
N ILE A 113 4.32 6.16 5.03
CA ILE A 113 3.22 6.13 4.09
C ILE A 113 3.06 7.52 3.48
N GLY A 114 3.20 7.58 2.16
CA GLY A 114 2.93 8.76 1.37
C GLY A 114 1.52 8.76 0.79
N VAL A 115 1.13 9.89 0.23
CA VAL A 115 -0.09 10.04 -0.55
C VAL A 115 0.19 10.85 -1.80
N ALA A 116 -0.36 10.41 -2.92
CA ALA A 116 -0.36 11.12 -4.18
C ALA A 116 -1.80 11.31 -4.67
N THR A 117 -2.08 12.38 -5.39
CA THR A 117 -3.44 12.77 -5.78
C THR A 117 -3.62 12.81 -7.28
N SER A 118 -4.83 12.47 -7.76
CA SER A 118 -5.22 12.59 -9.16
C SER A 118 -6.70 12.91 -9.29
N GLN A 119 -7.08 13.58 -10.37
CA GLN A 119 -8.49 13.78 -10.74
C GLN A 119 -9.07 12.57 -11.49
N LYS A 120 -8.24 11.57 -11.80
CA LYS A 120 -8.63 10.36 -12.52
C LYS A 120 -8.15 9.12 -11.78
N PRO A 121 -8.93 8.03 -11.76
CA PRO A 121 -8.53 6.80 -11.10
C PRO A 121 -7.29 6.16 -11.72
N GLU A 122 -7.05 6.36 -13.01
CA GLU A 122 -5.88 5.87 -13.72
C GLU A 122 -4.66 6.79 -13.63
N GLY A 123 -4.73 7.89 -12.88
CA GLY A 123 -3.62 8.84 -12.76
C GLY A 123 -3.50 9.84 -13.93
N PRO A 124 -2.33 10.48 -14.17
CA PRO A 124 -1.13 10.37 -13.31
C PRO A 124 -1.37 10.91 -11.89
N PHE A 125 -0.64 10.37 -10.93
CA PHE A 125 -0.73 10.80 -9.53
C PHE A 125 0.41 11.77 -9.19
N ILE A 126 0.08 12.86 -8.50
CA ILE A 126 1.04 13.87 -8.05
C ILE A 126 1.31 13.65 -6.57
N PRO A 127 2.54 13.27 -6.16
CA PRO A 127 2.86 12.99 -4.78
C PRO A 127 2.87 14.28 -3.94
N GLN A 128 2.49 14.15 -2.67
CA GLN A 128 2.68 15.21 -1.70
C GLN A 128 4.17 15.39 -1.38
N GLU A 129 4.55 16.59 -0.95
CA GLU A 129 5.95 16.93 -0.68
C GLU A 129 6.56 16.10 0.45
N ASN A 130 5.74 15.70 1.42
CA ASN A 130 6.13 14.89 2.58
C ASN A 130 5.23 13.67 2.72
N TYR A 131 5.70 12.66 3.45
CA TYR A 131 4.87 11.55 3.90
C TYR A 131 3.83 12.02 4.94
N ILE A 132 2.80 11.22 5.18
CA ILE A 132 1.80 11.47 6.22
C ILE A 132 2.50 11.43 7.59
N GLN A 133 2.50 12.56 8.30
CA GLN A 133 3.16 12.69 9.58
C GLN A 133 2.58 11.71 10.62
N GLY A 134 3.45 10.99 11.31
CA GLY A 134 3.07 9.93 12.24
C GLY A 134 2.80 8.57 11.58
N SER A 135 2.94 8.46 10.25
CA SER A 135 2.88 7.18 9.55
C SER A 135 4.17 6.39 9.71
N PHE A 136 4.05 5.07 9.67
CA PHE A 136 5.14 4.10 9.71
C PHE A 136 4.68 2.76 9.13
N SER A 137 5.61 1.82 8.94
CA SER A 137 5.31 0.50 8.39
C SER A 137 4.75 0.54 6.96
N ILE A 138 4.00 -0.49 6.55
CA ILE A 138 3.61 -0.78 5.16
C ILE A 138 2.12 -1.14 5.03
N ASP A 139 1.71 -1.47 3.82
CA ASP A 139 0.42 -2.04 3.46
C ASP A 139 -0.77 -1.15 3.87
N PRO A 140 -0.79 0.14 3.44
CA PRO A 140 -1.95 0.97 3.67
C PRO A 140 -3.19 0.40 2.96
N ALA A 141 -4.29 0.34 3.68
CA ALA A 141 -5.62 0.05 3.15
C ALA A 141 -6.58 1.12 3.65
N VAL A 142 -7.23 1.84 2.75
CA VAL A 142 -8.06 3.00 3.09
C VAL A 142 -9.52 2.71 2.80
N PHE A 143 -10.34 2.95 3.81
CA PHE A 143 -11.78 2.80 3.74
C PHE A 143 -12.47 4.14 4.04
N VAL A 144 -13.39 4.55 3.17
CA VAL A 144 -14.28 5.69 3.40
C VAL A 144 -15.63 5.14 3.80
N ASP A 145 -16.08 5.46 5.03
CA ASP A 145 -17.29 4.95 5.63
C ASP A 145 -18.55 5.69 5.12
N GLU A 146 -19.72 5.14 5.39
CA GLU A 146 -21.02 5.72 5.01
C GLU A 146 -21.28 7.11 5.65
N ASP A 147 -20.62 7.39 6.78
CA ASP A 147 -20.66 8.70 7.45
C ASP A 147 -19.60 9.69 6.94
N ASP A 148 -18.97 9.36 5.81
CA ASP A 148 -17.93 10.15 5.13
C ASP A 148 -16.63 10.29 5.91
N ARG A 149 -16.43 9.53 7.00
CA ARG A 149 -15.12 9.40 7.65
C ARG A 149 -14.23 8.42 6.89
N ALA A 150 -12.95 8.72 6.85
CA ALA A 150 -11.97 7.85 6.22
C ALA A 150 -10.99 7.29 7.25
N TYR A 151 -10.66 6.01 7.10
CA TYR A 151 -9.77 5.28 7.98
C TYR A 151 -8.68 4.62 7.15
N MET A 152 -7.44 4.69 7.64
CA MET A 152 -6.32 3.94 7.09
C MET A 152 -5.93 2.83 8.05
N TYR A 153 -5.92 1.60 7.55
CA TYR A 153 -5.36 0.42 8.20
C TYR A 153 -3.98 0.16 7.60
N PHE A 154 -3.00 -0.20 8.43
CA PHE A 154 -1.65 -0.45 7.94
C PHE A 154 -0.84 -1.27 8.92
N GLY A 155 0.27 -1.86 8.45
CA GLY A 155 1.25 -2.52 9.30
C GLY A 155 1.68 -3.89 8.80
N GLY A 156 2.98 -4.11 8.74
CA GLY A 156 3.62 -5.39 8.41
C GLY A 156 4.88 -5.60 9.22
N LEU A 157 5.13 -6.85 9.61
CA LEU A 157 6.31 -7.25 10.39
C LEU A 157 7.56 -7.36 9.51
N TRP A 158 8.71 -7.51 10.14
CA TRP A 158 10.04 -7.69 9.53
C TRP A 158 10.34 -6.63 8.46
N GLY A 159 10.30 -6.98 7.20
CA GLY A 159 10.52 -6.01 6.13
C GLY A 159 9.68 -4.74 6.27
N GLY A 160 8.46 -4.85 6.79
CA GLY A 160 7.55 -3.73 7.07
C GLY A 160 7.84 -2.97 8.36
N GLN A 161 8.74 -3.45 9.21
CA GLN A 161 9.27 -2.76 10.41
C GLN A 161 8.24 -2.47 11.52
N LEU A 162 7.06 -3.10 11.51
CA LEU A 162 6.03 -2.83 12.54
C LEU A 162 6.55 -3.14 13.95
N GLU A 163 7.33 -4.21 14.11
CA GLU A 163 7.94 -4.60 15.38
C GLU A 163 8.88 -3.54 15.96
N LYS A 164 9.46 -2.70 15.11
CA LYS A 164 10.38 -1.63 15.52
C LYS A 164 9.69 -0.40 16.12
N TRP A 165 8.35 -0.42 16.16
CA TRP A 165 7.52 0.67 16.67
C TRP A 165 6.76 0.33 17.96
N GLN A 166 7.04 -0.81 18.59
CA GLN A 166 6.34 -1.26 19.81
C GLN A 166 6.40 -0.27 20.97
N SER A 167 7.48 0.51 21.08
CA SER A 167 7.65 1.56 22.09
C SER A 167 6.94 2.88 21.75
N GLY A 168 6.30 2.98 20.58
CA GLY A 168 5.76 4.23 20.02
C GLY A 168 6.79 5.11 19.33
N GLN A 169 8.05 4.66 19.26
CA GLN A 169 9.15 5.30 18.54
C GLN A 169 9.94 4.24 17.75
N PHE A 170 10.56 4.63 16.66
CA PHE A 170 11.38 3.70 15.88
C PHE A 170 12.65 3.29 16.66
N VAL A 171 12.82 1.99 16.84
CA VAL A 171 13.99 1.37 17.47
C VAL A 171 14.59 0.36 16.48
N ALA A 172 15.70 0.74 15.84
CA ALA A 172 16.29 -0.03 14.74
C ALA A 172 16.63 -1.48 15.10
N ASN A 173 17.03 -1.74 16.37
CA ASN A 173 17.41 -3.06 16.88
C ASN A 173 16.33 -3.62 17.83
N GLU A 174 15.06 -3.27 17.65
CA GLU A 174 13.96 -3.88 18.39
C GLU A 174 13.95 -5.39 18.15
N LYS A 175 13.65 -6.16 19.19
CA LYS A 175 13.55 -7.61 19.07
C LYS A 175 12.30 -8.01 18.32
N ASP A 176 12.39 -9.09 17.55
CA ASP A 176 11.22 -9.71 16.98
C ASP A 176 10.20 -10.07 18.04
N PRO A 177 8.90 -10.01 17.71
CA PRO A 177 7.85 -10.46 18.61
C PRO A 177 8.08 -11.91 19.05
N ASP A 178 7.75 -12.22 20.30
CA ASP A 178 7.74 -13.60 20.77
C ASP A 178 6.76 -14.42 19.93
N VAL A 179 7.28 -15.41 19.19
CA VAL A 179 6.47 -16.30 18.33
C VAL A 179 5.39 -17.08 19.08
N ASN A 180 5.49 -17.19 20.41
CA ASN A 180 4.51 -17.80 21.29
C ASN A 180 3.61 -16.79 22.01
N GLY A 181 3.86 -15.49 21.80
CA GLY A 181 3.08 -14.40 22.36
C GLY A 181 1.92 -13.97 21.45
N PRO A 182 1.11 -12.99 21.88
CA PRO A 182 0.12 -12.37 21.01
C PRO A 182 0.78 -11.74 19.80
N ALA A 183 0.16 -11.91 18.62
CA ALA A 183 0.62 -11.22 17.42
C ALA A 183 0.51 -9.69 17.60
N LEU A 184 1.45 -8.94 17.00
CA LEU A 184 1.27 -7.50 16.85
C LEU A 184 0.09 -7.25 15.91
N GLY A 185 -0.92 -6.54 16.39
CA GLY A 185 -2.07 -6.17 15.59
C GLY A 185 -1.71 -5.06 14.59
N PRO A 186 -2.47 -4.96 13.49
CA PRO A 186 -2.34 -3.84 12.57
C PRO A 186 -2.70 -2.53 13.26
N MET A 187 -2.32 -1.43 12.63
CA MET A 187 -2.62 -0.08 13.08
C MET A 187 -3.85 0.45 12.34
N VAL A 188 -4.58 1.36 12.97
CA VAL A 188 -5.63 2.15 12.34
C VAL A 188 -5.50 3.61 12.73
N ALA A 189 -5.74 4.51 11.79
CA ALA A 189 -5.87 5.95 12.04
C ALA A 189 -7.03 6.53 11.24
N GLU A 190 -7.78 7.46 11.83
CA GLU A 190 -8.73 8.29 11.08
C GLU A 190 -7.95 9.32 10.28
N LEU A 191 -8.27 9.44 8.99
CA LEU A 191 -7.74 10.48 8.12
C LEU A 191 -8.51 11.78 8.33
N ALA A 192 -7.84 12.91 8.18
CA ALA A 192 -8.49 14.20 8.13
C ALA A 192 -9.35 14.35 6.86
N ASP A 193 -10.26 15.31 6.83
CA ASP A 193 -11.17 15.49 5.70
C ASP A 193 -10.48 15.79 4.37
N ASN A 194 -9.24 16.32 4.42
CA ASN A 194 -8.39 16.53 3.25
C ASN A 194 -7.72 15.26 2.72
N MET A 195 -7.82 14.15 3.44
CA MET A 195 -7.23 12.85 3.08
C MET A 195 -5.69 12.82 3.04
N LEU A 196 -5.01 13.88 3.49
CA LEU A 196 -3.56 14.04 3.35
C LEU A 196 -2.80 13.86 4.67
N GLU A 197 -3.51 13.76 5.77
CA GLU A 197 -2.94 13.66 7.12
C GLU A 197 -3.83 12.84 8.06
N PHE A 198 -3.25 12.36 9.14
CA PHE A 198 -4.01 11.73 10.21
C PHE A 198 -4.73 12.77 11.06
N LYS A 199 -6.00 12.54 11.36
CA LYS A 199 -6.81 13.32 12.30
C LYS A 199 -6.47 12.97 13.75
N SER A 200 -6.06 11.74 13.98
CA SER A 200 -5.65 11.22 15.29
C SER A 200 -4.40 10.34 15.16
N ALA A 201 -3.67 10.18 16.26
CA ALA A 201 -2.54 9.26 16.26
C ALA A 201 -3.00 7.83 15.94
N PRO A 202 -2.19 7.05 15.20
CA PRO A 202 -2.46 5.65 14.94
C PRO A 202 -2.64 4.84 16.24
N GLN A 203 -3.60 3.92 16.21
CA GLN A 203 -3.89 3.02 17.33
C GLN A 203 -3.77 1.57 16.85
N GLN A 204 -3.25 0.71 17.71
CA GLN A 204 -3.20 -0.72 17.43
C GLN A 204 -4.59 -1.34 17.56
N ILE A 205 -4.95 -2.17 16.58
CA ILE A 205 -6.18 -2.97 16.63
C ILE A 205 -5.86 -4.28 17.36
N THR A 206 -6.69 -4.60 18.34
CA THR A 206 -6.66 -5.91 18.97
C THR A 206 -7.72 -6.78 18.32
N ILE A 207 -7.28 -7.84 17.64
CA ILE A 207 -8.18 -8.86 17.12
C ILE A 207 -8.41 -9.87 18.23
N VAL A 208 -9.63 -9.94 18.75
CA VAL A 208 -10.03 -10.89 19.79
C VAL A 208 -11.03 -11.88 19.21
N ASP A 209 -10.87 -13.15 19.56
CA ASP A 209 -11.91 -14.14 19.32
C ASP A 209 -12.98 -13.97 20.39
N GLU A 210 -14.23 -13.77 19.99
CA GLU A 210 -15.39 -13.64 20.90
C GLU A 210 -15.84 -14.99 21.50
N ASN A 211 -14.96 -16.01 21.58
CA ASN A 211 -15.28 -17.33 22.16
C ASN A 211 -14.83 -17.45 23.61
#